data_14be92fd5e1120e6a88ea80c201fca15
#
_entry.id   14be92fd5e1120e6a88ea80c201fca15
#
_cell.length_a   1.000
_cell.length_b   1.000
_cell.length_c   1.000
_cell.angle_alpha   90.00
_cell.angle_beta   90.00
_cell.angle_gamma   90.00
#
_symmetry.space_group_name_H-M   'P 1'
#
loop_
_entity.id
_entity.type
_entity.pdbx_description
1 polymer ?
#
loop_
_entity_poly.entity_id
_entity_poly.type
_entity_poly.pdbx_seq_one_letter_code
_entity_poly.pdbx_strand_id
1 'polypeptide(L)'
;MPTVSITQATSTFTVNFIPFDEDKRKALIEKYAFFHPATIPAGVYKGLDNDFQGLNVGSMHVITAASQPDDLIYEVTKTIWNNRAEIAVKHPAGKALNEKNITRDTGIEYHPGAVRFYQEAGLWPTSEADSETDAAAGDEAEPDADKAADKKTDADKTGAATSSDS
;
A
#
# COMPACT_ATOMS: atom_id res chain seq x y z
N MET A 1 -3.61 2.14 2.33
CA MET A 1 -4.93 2.43 1.71
C MET A 1 -6.02 1.66 2.45
N PRO A 2 -7.18 2.27 2.74
CA PRO A 2 -8.28 1.58 3.36
C PRO A 2 -8.77 0.42 2.47
N THR A 3 -9.06 -0.72 3.08
CA THR A 3 -9.63 -1.88 2.38
C THR A 3 -11.14 -1.71 2.28
N VAL A 4 -11.71 -1.88 1.08
CA VAL A 4 -13.14 -1.66 0.82
C VAL A 4 -14.03 -2.50 1.76
N SER A 5 -13.69 -3.76 1.99
CA SER A 5 -14.46 -4.65 2.87
C SER A 5 -14.49 -4.16 4.33
N ILE A 6 -13.36 -3.68 4.86
CA ILE A 6 -13.29 -3.13 6.22
C ILE A 6 -14.05 -1.81 6.30
N THR A 7 -13.89 -0.93 5.30
CA THR A 7 -14.62 0.34 5.23
C THR A 7 -16.13 0.11 5.23
N GLN A 8 -16.59 -0.86 4.45
CA GLN A 8 -18.01 -1.22 4.39
C GLN A 8 -18.50 -1.79 5.73
N ALA A 9 -17.74 -2.70 6.33
CA ALA A 9 -18.10 -3.28 7.65
C ALA A 9 -18.19 -2.20 8.74
N THR A 10 -17.20 -1.31 8.83
CA THR A 10 -17.18 -0.23 9.83
C THR A 10 -18.22 0.85 9.57
N SER A 11 -18.71 1.00 8.34
CA SER A 11 -19.81 1.92 8.01
C SER A 11 -21.17 1.37 8.47
N THR A 12 -21.33 0.04 8.45
CA THR A 12 -22.61 -0.63 8.73
C THR A 12 -22.73 -1.10 10.18
N PHE A 13 -21.62 -1.53 10.77
CA PHE A 13 -21.58 -2.14 12.10
C PHE A 13 -20.62 -1.39 13.03
N THR A 14 -20.81 -1.56 14.33
CA THR A 14 -19.77 -1.24 15.32
C THR A 14 -18.74 -2.36 15.29
N VAL A 15 -17.51 -2.03 14.91
CA VAL A 15 -16.40 -2.99 14.77
C VAL A 15 -15.36 -2.70 15.85
N ASN A 16 -14.92 -3.75 16.53
CA ASN A 16 -13.79 -3.68 17.45
C ASN A 16 -12.55 -4.24 16.76
N PHE A 17 -11.49 -3.43 16.69
CA PHE A 17 -10.20 -3.86 16.20
C PHE A 17 -9.44 -4.55 17.35
N ILE A 18 -9.13 -5.83 17.18
CA ILE A 18 -8.41 -6.62 18.19
C ILE A 18 -6.92 -6.63 17.84
N PRO A 19 -6.08 -5.93 18.62
CA PRO A 19 -4.65 -5.89 18.33
C PRO A 19 -3.99 -7.23 18.64
N PHE A 20 -2.85 -7.48 18.01
CA PHE A 20 -1.96 -8.53 18.44
C PHE A 20 -1.35 -8.17 19.80
N ASP A 21 -1.13 -9.17 20.63
CA ASP A 21 -0.22 -9.08 21.75
C ASP A 21 1.19 -8.74 21.20
N GLU A 22 1.85 -7.74 21.79
CA GLU A 22 3.11 -7.21 21.26
C GLU A 22 4.21 -8.27 21.18
N ASP A 23 4.34 -9.12 22.20
CA ASP A 23 5.35 -10.17 22.22
C ASP A 23 5.06 -11.23 21.16
N LYS A 24 3.80 -11.56 20.95
CA LYS A 24 3.39 -12.51 19.90
C LYS A 24 3.63 -11.93 18.50
N ARG A 25 3.36 -10.63 18.33
CA ARG A 25 3.62 -9.94 17.07
C ARG A 25 5.12 -9.93 16.74
N LYS A 26 5.98 -9.59 17.71
CA LYS A 26 7.43 -9.63 17.54
C LYS A 26 7.93 -11.05 17.22
N ALA A 27 7.48 -12.05 17.94
CA ALA A 27 7.86 -13.44 17.69
C ALA A 27 7.46 -13.93 16.30
N LEU A 28 6.32 -13.45 15.75
CA LEU A 28 5.92 -13.78 14.38
C LEU A 28 6.83 -13.13 13.34
N ILE A 29 7.22 -11.86 13.54
CA ILE A 29 8.14 -11.15 12.66
C ILE A 29 9.53 -11.81 12.66
N GLU A 30 10.04 -12.18 13.83
CA GLU A 30 11.33 -12.87 13.96
C GLU A 30 11.33 -14.26 13.31
N LYS A 31 10.19 -14.96 13.39
CA LYS A 31 10.07 -16.33 12.89
C LYS A 31 9.88 -16.41 11.38
N TYR A 32 9.23 -15.42 10.77
CA TYR A 32 8.83 -15.45 9.38
C TYR A 32 9.26 -14.17 8.65
N ALA A 33 10.23 -14.29 7.76
CA ALA A 33 10.80 -13.16 7.01
C ALA A 33 9.79 -12.34 6.18
N PHE A 34 8.66 -12.96 5.80
CA PHE A 34 7.62 -12.27 5.03
C PHE A 34 6.66 -11.42 5.88
N PHE A 35 6.72 -11.50 7.22
CA PHE A 35 5.97 -10.61 8.08
C PHE A 35 6.77 -9.35 8.39
N HIS A 36 6.15 -8.20 8.18
CA HIS A 36 6.71 -6.91 8.53
C HIS A 36 5.77 -6.17 9.50
N PRO A 37 6.29 -5.32 10.39
CA PRO A 37 5.44 -4.47 11.21
C PRO A 37 4.62 -3.53 10.32
N ALA A 38 3.36 -3.32 10.67
CA ALA A 38 2.50 -2.37 9.97
C ALA A 38 1.64 -1.61 10.98
N THR A 39 1.46 -0.32 10.72
CA THR A 39 0.60 0.55 11.51
C THR A 39 -0.54 1.05 10.63
N ILE A 40 -1.76 0.91 11.12
CA ILE A 40 -2.92 1.56 10.52
C ILE A 40 -3.20 2.80 11.37
N PRO A 41 -3.05 4.03 10.81
CA PRO A 41 -3.26 5.25 11.58
C PRO A 41 -4.70 5.37 12.10
N ALA A 42 -4.84 6.04 13.24
CA ALA A 42 -6.13 6.41 13.78
C ALA A 42 -6.97 7.16 12.74
N GLY A 43 -8.28 6.91 12.73
CA GLY A 43 -9.22 7.57 11.82
C GLY A 43 -9.28 7.01 10.39
N VAL A 44 -8.41 6.06 10.00
CA VAL A 44 -8.47 5.39 8.68
C VAL A 44 -9.78 4.61 8.52
N TYR A 45 -10.27 4.02 9.59
CA TYR A 45 -11.57 3.36 9.64
C TYR A 45 -12.44 3.97 10.74
N LYS A 46 -13.75 3.97 10.55
CA LYS A 46 -14.71 4.41 11.57
C LYS A 46 -14.59 3.51 12.80
N GLY A 47 -14.39 4.10 13.97
CA GLY A 47 -14.21 3.39 15.25
C GLY A 47 -12.76 2.93 15.51
N LEU A 48 -11.82 3.34 14.68
CA LEU A 48 -10.39 3.19 14.94
C LEU A 48 -9.85 4.52 15.49
N ASP A 49 -9.93 4.70 16.81
CA ASP A 49 -9.61 5.97 17.48
C ASP A 49 -8.11 6.11 17.82
N ASN A 50 -7.37 5.01 17.77
CA ASN A 50 -5.94 4.97 18.02
C ASN A 50 -5.23 4.21 16.90
N ASP A 51 -3.92 4.44 16.75
CA ASP A 51 -3.09 3.69 15.83
C ASP A 51 -3.14 2.20 16.12
N PHE A 52 -3.43 1.40 15.10
CA PHE A 52 -3.49 -0.04 15.21
C PHE A 52 -2.18 -0.66 14.76
N GLN A 53 -1.50 -1.34 15.69
CA GLN A 53 -0.27 -2.05 15.44
C GLN A 53 -0.57 -3.47 14.96
N GLY A 54 -0.31 -3.73 13.69
CA GLY A 54 -0.58 -5.01 13.03
C GLY A 54 0.64 -5.62 12.38
N LEU A 55 0.37 -6.49 11.43
CA LEU A 55 1.35 -7.14 10.58
C LEU A 55 0.99 -6.88 9.12
N ASN A 56 1.98 -6.50 8.33
CA ASN A 56 1.91 -6.66 6.90
C ASN A 56 2.20 -8.13 6.58
N VAL A 57 1.24 -8.83 6.02
CA VAL A 57 1.31 -10.27 5.74
C VAL A 57 1.96 -10.58 4.38
N GLY A 58 2.68 -9.64 3.85
CA GLY A 58 3.40 -9.76 2.60
C GLY A 58 2.85 -8.88 1.49
N SER A 59 3.63 -8.79 0.43
CA SER A 59 3.33 -8.02 -0.77
C SER A 59 2.51 -8.84 -1.75
N MET A 60 1.84 -8.19 -2.70
CA MET A 60 1.32 -8.88 -3.86
C MET A 60 2.48 -9.27 -4.78
N HIS A 61 2.50 -10.53 -5.20
CA HIS A 61 3.54 -11.05 -6.07
C HIS A 61 2.95 -11.44 -7.43
N VAL A 62 3.70 -11.20 -8.49
CA VAL A 62 3.47 -11.83 -9.77
C VAL A 62 4.25 -13.14 -9.75
N ILE A 63 3.56 -14.27 -9.77
CA ILE A 63 4.16 -15.60 -9.72
C ILE A 63 4.12 -16.28 -11.08
N THR A 64 5.11 -17.10 -11.34
CA THR A 64 5.21 -17.92 -12.57
C THR A 64 5.78 -19.29 -12.22
N ALA A 65 5.66 -20.25 -13.14
CA ALA A 65 6.33 -21.53 -12.98
C ALA A 65 7.85 -21.35 -13.16
N ALA A 66 8.64 -22.01 -12.31
CA ALA A 66 10.10 -21.99 -12.42
C ALA A 66 10.64 -22.53 -13.75
N SER A 67 9.82 -23.32 -14.47
CA SER A 67 10.17 -23.90 -15.78
C SER A 67 9.96 -22.95 -16.97
N GLN A 68 9.49 -21.73 -16.74
CA GLN A 68 9.36 -20.76 -17.84
C GLN A 68 10.75 -20.35 -18.36
N PRO A 69 10.88 -20.04 -19.66
CA PRO A 69 12.15 -19.56 -20.20
C PRO A 69 12.60 -18.24 -19.56
N ASP A 70 13.89 -18.15 -19.19
CA ASP A 70 14.46 -16.95 -18.55
C ASP A 70 14.26 -15.68 -19.39
N ASP A 71 14.41 -15.78 -20.71
CA ASP A 71 14.23 -14.63 -21.60
C ASP A 71 12.78 -14.13 -21.60
N LEU A 72 11.80 -15.03 -21.52
CA LEU A 72 10.40 -14.64 -21.41
C LEU A 72 10.15 -13.85 -20.11
N ILE A 73 10.62 -14.39 -18.98
CA ILE A 73 10.40 -13.74 -17.67
C ILE A 73 11.20 -12.45 -17.55
N TYR A 74 12.39 -12.37 -18.14
CA TYR A 74 13.13 -11.12 -18.26
C TYR A 74 12.29 -10.05 -18.99
N GLU A 75 11.76 -10.34 -20.16
CA GLU A 75 10.96 -9.37 -20.94
C GLU A 75 9.63 -9.00 -20.25
N VAL A 76 8.99 -9.93 -19.56
CA VAL A 76 7.78 -9.68 -18.77
C VAL A 76 8.10 -8.71 -17.61
N THR A 77 9.17 -8.99 -16.86
CA THR A 77 9.60 -8.17 -15.72
C THR A 77 9.96 -6.77 -16.17
N LYS A 78 10.74 -6.64 -17.23
CA LYS A 78 11.13 -5.39 -17.86
C LYS A 78 9.91 -4.58 -18.33
N THR A 79 8.95 -5.25 -18.95
CA THR A 79 7.72 -4.59 -19.43
C THR A 79 6.90 -4.04 -18.27
N ILE A 80 6.68 -4.83 -17.22
CA ILE A 80 5.96 -4.38 -16.02
C ILE A 80 6.68 -3.18 -15.39
N TRP A 81 7.98 -3.27 -15.21
CA TRP A 81 8.77 -2.20 -14.62
C TRP A 81 8.73 -0.90 -15.42
N ASN A 82 8.90 -0.98 -16.73
CA ASN A 82 8.91 0.20 -17.58
C ASN A 82 7.54 0.90 -17.66
N ASN A 83 6.45 0.15 -17.47
CA ASN A 83 5.08 0.69 -17.49
C ASN A 83 4.50 0.93 -16.09
N ARG A 84 5.32 0.90 -15.01
CA ARG A 84 4.84 1.03 -13.62
C ARG A 84 4.10 2.34 -13.35
N ALA A 85 4.49 3.42 -14.02
CA ALA A 85 3.82 4.71 -13.87
C ALA A 85 2.38 4.68 -14.41
N GLU A 86 2.15 4.03 -15.56
CA GLU A 86 0.82 3.86 -16.12
C GLU A 86 -0.05 2.94 -15.24
N ILE A 87 0.54 1.90 -14.68
CA ILE A 87 -0.13 0.99 -13.74
C ILE A 87 -0.57 1.78 -12.49
N ALA A 88 0.29 2.65 -11.96
CA ALA A 88 0.00 3.49 -10.80
C ALA A 88 -1.14 4.50 -11.06
N VAL A 89 -1.27 4.99 -12.29
CA VAL A 89 -2.42 5.84 -12.69
C VAL A 89 -3.73 5.06 -12.72
N LYS A 90 -3.68 3.81 -13.20
CA LYS A 90 -4.89 2.97 -13.30
C LYS A 90 -5.37 2.45 -11.95
N HIS A 91 -4.44 2.17 -11.03
CA HIS A 91 -4.78 1.69 -9.70
C HIS A 91 -3.76 2.14 -8.67
N PRO A 92 -4.16 2.73 -7.53
CA PRO A 92 -3.25 3.25 -6.51
C PRO A 92 -2.24 2.21 -5.96
N ALA A 93 -2.60 0.92 -5.92
CA ALA A 93 -1.67 -0.15 -5.54
C ALA A 93 -0.48 -0.27 -6.50
N GLY A 94 -0.58 0.24 -7.72
CA GLY A 94 0.54 0.29 -8.66
C GLY A 94 1.72 1.15 -8.18
N LYS A 95 1.51 2.07 -7.23
CA LYS A 95 2.58 2.84 -6.58
C LYS A 95 3.54 1.93 -5.77
N ALA A 96 3.09 0.72 -5.40
CA ALA A 96 3.95 -0.26 -4.75
C ALA A 96 5.00 -0.89 -5.68
N LEU A 97 4.89 -0.70 -7.01
CA LEU A 97 5.93 -1.07 -7.97
C LEU A 97 7.03 -0.01 -7.97
N ASN A 98 7.85 -0.02 -6.95
CA ASN A 98 8.98 0.89 -6.75
C ASN A 98 10.24 0.13 -6.36
N GLU A 99 11.37 0.81 -6.44
CA GLU A 99 12.70 0.24 -6.19
C GLU A 99 12.82 -0.46 -4.83
N LYS A 100 12.15 0.08 -3.82
CA LYS A 100 12.18 -0.44 -2.46
C LYS A 100 11.42 -1.76 -2.30
N ASN A 101 10.39 -1.99 -3.11
CA ASN A 101 9.49 -3.13 -2.93
C ASN A 101 9.75 -4.29 -3.88
N ILE A 102 10.34 -4.03 -5.06
CA ILE A 102 10.45 -5.05 -6.12
C ILE A 102 11.46 -6.16 -5.85
N THR A 103 12.43 -5.91 -4.97
CA THR A 103 13.47 -6.88 -4.59
C THR A 103 13.39 -7.30 -3.13
N ARG A 104 12.27 -6.96 -2.46
CA ARG A 104 12.04 -7.33 -1.06
C ARG A 104 12.04 -8.84 -0.88
N ASP A 105 12.70 -9.33 0.17
CA ASP A 105 12.64 -10.75 0.53
C ASP A 105 11.19 -11.16 0.85
N THR A 106 10.72 -12.12 0.10
CA THR A 106 9.34 -12.65 0.19
C THR A 106 9.30 -14.08 0.73
N GLY A 107 10.48 -14.65 1.05
CA GLY A 107 10.62 -16.06 1.41
C GLY A 107 10.42 -17.02 0.23
N ILE A 108 10.36 -16.50 -1.00
CA ILE A 108 10.24 -17.27 -2.25
C ILE A 108 11.36 -16.81 -3.20
N GLU A 109 12.02 -17.74 -3.84
CA GLU A 109 13.08 -17.43 -4.81
C GLU A 109 12.53 -16.66 -6.00
N TYR A 110 13.28 -15.65 -6.41
CA TYR A 110 12.99 -14.93 -7.66
C TYR A 110 13.38 -15.77 -8.86
N HIS A 111 12.56 -15.69 -9.92
CA HIS A 111 12.89 -16.36 -11.18
C HIS A 111 14.18 -15.78 -11.78
N PRO A 112 15.12 -16.61 -12.31
CA PRO A 112 16.41 -16.14 -12.84
C PRO A 112 16.28 -15.03 -13.88
N GLY A 113 15.28 -15.08 -14.74
CA GLY A 113 15.01 -14.02 -15.71
C GLY A 113 14.65 -12.68 -15.06
N ALA A 114 13.90 -12.68 -13.94
CA ALA A 114 13.59 -11.47 -13.21
C ALA A 114 14.83 -10.91 -12.50
N VAL A 115 15.61 -11.78 -11.85
CA VAL A 115 16.88 -11.40 -11.20
C VAL A 115 17.82 -10.73 -12.21
N ARG A 116 17.98 -11.34 -13.40
CA ARG A 116 18.82 -10.77 -14.46
C ARG A 116 18.39 -9.36 -14.84
N PHE A 117 17.10 -9.14 -15.03
CA PHE A 117 16.59 -7.80 -15.33
C PHE A 117 16.89 -6.80 -14.20
N TYR A 118 16.60 -7.17 -12.94
CA TYR A 118 16.84 -6.27 -11.81
C TYR A 118 18.32 -5.96 -11.60
N GLN A 119 19.22 -6.91 -11.87
CA GLN A 119 20.67 -6.69 -11.84
C GLN A 119 21.12 -5.72 -12.93
N GLU A 120 20.69 -5.92 -14.17
CA GLU A 120 21.02 -5.04 -15.30
C GLU A 120 20.47 -3.63 -15.11
N ALA A 121 19.32 -3.48 -14.47
CA ALA A 121 18.71 -2.21 -14.15
C ALA A 121 19.31 -1.53 -12.90
N GLY A 122 20.26 -2.18 -12.19
CA GLY A 122 20.84 -1.66 -10.96
C GLY A 122 19.89 -1.64 -9.77
N LEU A 123 18.86 -2.47 -9.80
CA LEU A 123 17.79 -2.54 -8.79
C LEU A 123 17.98 -3.72 -7.82
N TRP A 124 18.85 -4.67 -8.15
CA TRP A 124 19.11 -5.83 -7.30
C TRP A 124 20.10 -5.47 -6.19
N PRO A 125 19.83 -5.83 -4.92
CA PRO A 125 20.77 -5.59 -3.82
C PRO A 125 22.12 -6.22 -4.11
N THR A 126 23.19 -5.48 -3.93
CA THR A 126 24.57 -5.92 -4.23
C THR A 126 25.30 -6.51 -3.02
N SER A 127 24.74 -6.35 -1.82
CA SER A 127 25.33 -6.89 -0.59
C SER A 127 24.27 -7.23 0.45
N GLU A 128 24.57 -8.14 1.37
CA GLU A 128 23.73 -8.48 2.52
C GLU A 128 23.45 -7.28 3.44
N ALA A 129 24.26 -6.23 3.37
CA ALA A 129 24.08 -5.00 4.16
C ALA A 129 22.84 -4.18 3.78
N ASP A 130 22.33 -4.30 2.55
CA ASP A 130 21.16 -3.56 2.09
C ASP A 130 19.84 -4.23 2.50
N SER A 131 19.88 -5.48 2.97
CA SER A 131 18.69 -6.22 3.42
C SER A 131 18.26 -5.86 4.85
N GLU A 132 19.17 -5.39 5.70
CA GLU A 132 18.86 -5.05 7.10
C GLU A 132 18.17 -3.69 7.27
N THR A 133 18.28 -2.78 6.30
CA THR A 133 17.63 -1.47 6.38
C THR A 133 16.14 -1.48 6.07
N ASP A 134 15.62 -2.55 5.50
CA ASP A 134 14.21 -2.64 5.11
C ASP A 134 13.27 -3.05 6.27
N ALA A 135 13.81 -3.57 7.36
CA ALA A 135 13.02 -3.93 8.55
C ALA A 135 12.52 -2.73 9.37
N ALA A 136 13.08 -1.53 9.15
CA ALA A 136 12.78 -0.33 9.94
C ALA A 136 11.88 0.71 9.23
N ALA A 137 11.59 0.53 7.94
CA ALA A 137 10.78 1.48 7.19
C ALA A 137 9.36 0.94 7.01
N GLY A 138 8.52 1.16 8.02
CA GLY A 138 7.07 1.04 7.90
C GLY A 138 6.59 1.87 6.72
N ASP A 139 5.64 1.31 5.99
CA ASP A 139 4.91 1.94 4.88
C ASP A 139 4.35 3.30 5.36
N GLU A 140 5.11 4.39 5.19
CA GLU A 140 4.61 5.74 5.36
C GLU A 140 3.63 6.00 4.21
N ALA A 141 2.36 5.73 4.46
CA ALA A 141 1.28 6.23 3.63
C ALA A 141 1.32 7.76 3.70
N GLU A 142 1.84 8.40 2.65
CA GLU A 142 1.69 9.84 2.48
C GLU A 142 0.22 10.24 2.62
N PRO A 143 -0.11 11.28 3.39
CA PRO A 143 -1.47 11.75 3.52
C PRO A 143 -1.95 12.26 2.17
N ASP A 144 -3.10 11.76 1.76
CA ASP A 144 -3.83 12.14 0.56
C ASP A 144 -4.07 13.68 0.57
N ALA A 145 -3.40 14.39 -0.32
CA ALA A 145 -3.50 15.84 -0.49
C ALA A 145 -4.74 16.26 -1.32
N ASP A 146 -5.86 15.58 -1.14
CA ASP A 146 -7.11 15.92 -1.84
C ASP A 146 -8.25 16.25 -0.86
N LYS A 147 -7.99 17.18 0.05
CA LYS A 147 -9.01 17.80 0.92
C LYS A 147 -8.91 19.31 0.96
N ALA A 148 -8.85 19.94 -0.21
CA ALA A 148 -8.94 21.39 -0.31
C ALA A 148 -9.60 21.84 -1.60
N ALA A 149 -10.88 21.57 -1.80
CA ALA A 149 -11.74 22.33 -2.71
C ALA A 149 -13.22 21.94 -2.52
N ASP A 150 -13.82 22.31 -1.44
CA ASP A 150 -15.25 22.66 -1.45
C ASP A 150 -15.60 23.52 -0.22
N LYS A 151 -15.25 24.80 -0.34
CA LYS A 151 -15.80 25.82 0.54
C LYS A 151 -15.88 27.12 -0.23
N LYS A 152 -16.85 27.20 -1.13
CA LYS A 152 -17.26 28.50 -1.67
C LYS A 152 -18.75 28.53 -1.90
N THR A 153 -19.31 29.43 -1.13
CA THR A 153 -20.42 30.36 -1.38
C THR A 153 -21.81 29.78 -1.20
N ASP A 154 -22.33 30.06 -0.01
CA ASP A 154 -23.71 30.53 0.09
C ASP A 154 -23.73 31.76 1.03
N ALA A 155 -23.67 32.91 0.42
CA ALA A 155 -24.03 34.17 1.04
C ALA A 155 -24.71 35.02 -0.04
N ASP A 156 -25.91 35.46 0.30
CA ASP A 156 -26.63 36.55 -0.33
C ASP A 156 -27.83 36.19 -1.18
N LYS A 157 -28.97 36.21 -0.53
CA LYS A 157 -30.17 36.88 -1.03
C LYS A 157 -31.19 37.11 0.06
N THR A 158 -30.91 38.17 0.81
CA THR A 158 -31.98 38.98 1.44
C THR A 158 -32.51 39.96 0.40
N GLY A 159 -33.79 40.13 0.29
CA GLY A 159 -34.31 41.25 -0.42
C GLY A 159 -35.82 41.17 -0.77
N ALA A 160 -36.62 41.73 0.11
CA ALA A 160 -37.75 42.61 -0.19
C ALA A 160 -38.97 42.00 -0.91
N ALA A 161 -40.09 41.83 -0.27
CA ALA A 161 -41.10 42.82 0.13
C ALA A 161 -42.00 43.30 -1.00
N THR A 162 -43.22 43.28 -0.67
CA THR A 162 -44.42 44.09 -1.08
C THR A 162 -45.42 43.34 -1.94
N SER A 163 -46.54 43.04 -1.36
CA SER A 163 -47.78 43.80 -1.17
C SER A 163 -48.72 43.80 -2.36
N SER A 164 -49.94 43.53 -2.00
CA SER A 164 -51.24 44.01 -2.52
C SER A 164 -51.94 43.09 -3.51
N ASP A 165 -53.02 42.61 -3.07
CA ASP A 165 -54.35 43.19 -3.26
C ASP A 165 -55.15 42.59 -4.45
N SER A 166 -56.15 41.92 -4.13
CA SER A 166 -57.53 41.84 -4.56
C SER A 166 -58.15 40.48 -4.44
#